data_117f7cf302016b5aed8ff2e1f3db45f8
#
_entry.id   117f7cf302016b5aed8ff2e1f3db45f8
#
_cell.length_a   1.000
_cell.length_b   1.000
_cell.length_c   1.000
_cell.angle_alpha   90.00
_cell.angle_beta   90.00
_cell.angle_gamma   90.00
#
_symmetry.space_group_name_H-M   'P 1'
#
loop_
_entity.id
_entity.type
_entity.pdbx_description
1 polymer ?
#
loop_
_entity_poly.entity_id
_entity_poly.type
_entity_poly.pdbx_seq_one_letter_code
_entity_poly.pdbx_strand_id
1 'polypeptide(L)'
;MAPVQALLFDVFGTVVDWRSGVAREAAPFLARHGIAADAHAFADAWRRRYDPAMAAIRSGARPFTRLDILHRENLLAVLAEHGLAPESAPAAEIDALSRAWHRLDPWPDSVAGLTRLKARHIIAPLSNGNVALLLNMAKRAGLPWDAILGAEVAQAYKPQPEAYLRTAEILGLAPGACMMVAAHNGDLAAARTVGLRTAFIARPAEHGPGQTKDLAATGPWDVVARDFLDLADQLERLQEPHVLPA
;
A
#
# COMPACT_ATOMS: atom_id res chain seq x y z
N MET A 1 11.31 -5.72 25.88
CA MET A 1 11.59 -5.31 24.49
C MET A 1 11.35 -3.81 24.38
N ALA A 2 12.09 -3.08 23.53
CA ALA A 2 11.86 -1.64 23.35
C ALA A 2 10.40 -1.40 22.88
N PRO A 3 9.74 -0.33 23.33
CA PRO A 3 8.39 0.00 22.88
C PRO A 3 8.39 0.34 21.40
N VAL A 4 7.29 0.03 20.70
CA VAL A 4 7.04 0.47 19.32
C VAL A 4 6.83 1.98 19.32
N GLN A 5 7.58 2.70 18.51
CA GLN A 5 7.51 4.16 18.38
C GLN A 5 6.85 4.59 17.07
N ALA A 6 7.10 3.84 15.98
CA ALA A 6 6.52 4.11 14.68
C ALA A 6 5.75 2.90 14.12
N LEU A 7 4.60 3.18 13.52
CA LEU A 7 3.84 2.24 12.71
C LEU A 7 4.01 2.61 11.24
N LEU A 8 4.55 1.68 10.46
CA LEU A 8 4.85 1.85 9.05
C LEU A 8 3.87 1.02 8.23
N PHE A 9 3.09 1.67 7.40
CA PHE A 9 1.94 1.05 6.75
C PHE A 9 2.22 0.70 5.29
N ASP A 10 1.98 -0.55 4.92
CA ASP A 10 1.63 -0.83 3.53
C ASP A 10 0.33 -0.10 3.19
N VAL A 11 0.16 0.34 1.93
CA VAL A 11 -0.96 1.22 1.56
C VAL A 11 -1.95 0.53 0.63
N PHE A 12 -1.49 0.02 -0.52
CA PHE A 12 -2.38 -0.58 -1.51
C PHE A 12 -2.93 -1.92 -1.01
N GLY A 13 -4.22 -1.99 -0.80
CA GLY A 13 -4.90 -3.15 -0.24
C GLY A 13 -4.98 -3.14 1.28
N THR A 14 -3.99 -2.60 1.99
CA THR A 14 -3.97 -2.52 3.46
C THR A 14 -4.78 -1.32 3.98
N VAL A 15 -4.51 -0.12 3.46
CA VAL A 15 -5.15 1.14 3.87
C VAL A 15 -6.29 1.53 2.94
N VAL A 16 -6.14 1.26 1.65
CA VAL A 16 -7.07 1.68 0.58
C VAL A 16 -7.54 0.52 -0.28
N ASP A 17 -8.78 0.60 -0.76
CA ASP A 17 -9.33 -0.31 -1.76
C ASP A 17 -8.85 0.09 -3.16
N TRP A 18 -7.71 -0.48 -3.57
CA TRP A 18 -7.15 -0.20 -4.89
C TRP A 18 -8.04 -0.73 -6.02
N ARG A 19 -8.67 -1.91 -5.84
CA ARG A 19 -9.38 -2.61 -6.89
C ARG A 19 -10.64 -1.85 -7.32
N SER A 20 -11.50 -1.51 -6.36
CA SER A 20 -12.71 -0.74 -6.64
C SER A 20 -12.38 0.69 -7.07
N GLY A 21 -11.36 1.30 -6.47
CA GLY A 21 -10.91 2.65 -6.81
C GLY A 21 -10.42 2.76 -8.25
N VAL A 22 -9.56 1.85 -8.70
CA VAL A 22 -9.08 1.82 -10.10
C VAL A 22 -10.22 1.48 -11.05
N ALA A 23 -11.08 0.52 -10.72
CA ALA A 23 -12.23 0.16 -11.56
C ALA A 23 -13.19 1.35 -11.76
N ARG A 24 -13.49 2.10 -10.69
CA ARG A 24 -14.31 3.31 -10.76
C ARG A 24 -13.76 4.36 -11.73
N GLU A 25 -12.44 4.57 -11.70
CA GLU A 25 -11.76 5.54 -12.57
C GLU A 25 -11.65 5.02 -14.02
N ALA A 26 -11.50 3.71 -14.21
CA ALA A 26 -11.38 3.09 -15.52
C ALA A 26 -12.73 3.02 -16.27
N ALA A 27 -13.83 2.75 -15.58
CA ALA A 27 -15.13 2.53 -16.21
C ALA A 27 -15.56 3.63 -17.21
N PRO A 28 -15.50 4.94 -16.87
CA PRO A 28 -15.87 6.00 -17.82
C PRO A 28 -14.90 6.13 -19.00
N PHE A 29 -13.63 5.81 -18.82
CA PHE A 29 -12.63 5.79 -19.88
C PHE A 29 -12.92 4.65 -20.86
N LEU A 30 -13.13 3.43 -20.36
CA LEU A 30 -13.45 2.25 -21.16
C LEU A 30 -14.70 2.48 -22.00
N ALA A 31 -15.76 3.01 -21.39
CA ALA A 31 -17.02 3.33 -22.07
C ALA A 31 -16.82 4.36 -23.18
N ARG A 32 -16.06 5.44 -22.94
CA ARG A 32 -15.78 6.51 -23.92
C ARG A 32 -15.04 6.00 -25.14
N HIS A 33 -14.10 5.06 -24.93
CA HIS A 33 -13.27 4.51 -26.00
C HIS A 33 -13.82 3.21 -26.61
N GLY A 34 -15.08 2.82 -26.26
CA GLY A 34 -15.72 1.64 -26.82
C GLY A 34 -15.05 0.31 -26.43
N ILE A 35 -14.29 0.28 -25.32
CA ILE A 35 -13.60 -0.91 -24.86
C ILE A 35 -14.60 -1.77 -24.05
N ALA A 36 -14.98 -2.91 -24.59
CA ALA A 36 -15.90 -3.86 -23.95
C ALA A 36 -15.13 -4.72 -22.92
N ALA A 37 -14.76 -4.12 -21.80
CA ALA A 37 -14.08 -4.80 -20.70
C ALA A 37 -14.80 -4.49 -19.38
N ASP A 38 -14.87 -5.50 -18.49
CA ASP A 38 -15.25 -5.29 -17.09
C ASP A 38 -14.21 -4.43 -16.38
N ALA A 39 -14.64 -3.38 -15.69
CA ALA A 39 -13.72 -2.43 -15.09
C ALA A 39 -12.86 -3.02 -13.95
N HIS A 40 -13.39 -4.01 -13.20
CA HIS A 40 -12.60 -4.72 -12.19
C HIS A 40 -11.61 -5.66 -12.84
N ALA A 41 -11.99 -6.37 -13.91
CA ALA A 41 -11.06 -7.20 -14.66
C ALA A 41 -9.93 -6.37 -15.29
N PHE A 42 -10.24 -5.15 -15.76
CA PHE A 42 -9.25 -4.18 -16.23
C PHE A 42 -8.30 -3.74 -15.10
N ALA A 43 -8.84 -3.40 -13.92
CA ALA A 43 -8.04 -3.05 -12.75
C ALA A 43 -7.10 -4.21 -12.34
N ASP A 44 -7.61 -5.44 -12.33
CA ASP A 44 -6.84 -6.66 -12.04
C ASP A 44 -5.75 -6.88 -13.10
N ALA A 45 -6.02 -6.66 -14.39
CA ALA A 45 -5.03 -6.75 -15.46
C ALA A 45 -3.90 -5.72 -15.29
N TRP A 46 -4.25 -4.48 -14.92
CA TRP A 46 -3.28 -3.45 -14.64
C TRP A 46 -2.44 -3.79 -13.41
N ARG A 47 -3.05 -4.26 -12.32
CA ARG A 47 -2.37 -4.68 -11.08
C ARG A 47 -1.42 -5.85 -11.31
N ARG A 48 -1.75 -6.82 -12.15
CA ARG A 48 -0.88 -7.96 -12.45
C ARG A 48 0.47 -7.55 -13.05
N ARG A 49 0.59 -6.38 -13.68
CA ARG A 49 1.84 -5.85 -14.24
C ARG A 49 2.71 -5.13 -13.22
N TYR A 50 2.18 -4.87 -12.01
CA TYR A 50 2.82 -4.10 -10.96
C TYR A 50 4.13 -4.76 -10.46
N ASP A 51 4.08 -6.01 -10.04
CA ASP A 51 5.26 -6.69 -9.49
C ASP A 51 6.34 -6.96 -10.56
N PRO A 52 6.02 -7.42 -11.77
CA PRO A 52 6.99 -7.57 -12.86
C PRO A 52 7.72 -6.26 -13.22
N ALA A 53 7.02 -5.12 -13.23
CA ALA A 53 7.63 -3.82 -13.53
C ALA A 53 8.67 -3.43 -12.46
N MET A 54 8.40 -3.70 -11.19
CA MET A 54 9.36 -3.46 -10.11
C MET A 54 10.47 -4.50 -10.04
N ALA A 55 10.23 -5.72 -10.51
CA ALA A 55 11.25 -6.77 -10.53
C ALA A 55 12.49 -6.38 -11.36
N ALA A 56 12.31 -5.70 -12.47
CA ALA A 56 13.42 -5.19 -13.28
C ALA A 56 14.29 -4.17 -12.53
N ILE A 57 13.69 -3.38 -11.62
CA ILE A 57 14.40 -2.42 -10.78
C ILE A 57 15.10 -3.15 -9.62
N ARG A 58 14.40 -4.08 -8.96
CA ARG A 58 14.96 -4.89 -7.86
C ARG A 58 16.15 -5.73 -8.31
N SER A 59 16.16 -6.20 -9.54
CA SER A 59 17.28 -6.96 -10.12
C SER A 59 18.46 -6.09 -10.61
N GLY A 60 18.31 -4.76 -10.62
CA GLY A 60 19.29 -3.83 -11.18
C GLY A 60 19.27 -3.74 -12.71
N ALA A 61 18.36 -4.42 -13.41
CA ALA A 61 18.20 -4.33 -14.85
C ALA A 61 17.66 -2.95 -15.30
N ARG A 62 17.04 -2.21 -14.38
CA ARG A 62 16.55 -0.85 -14.59
C ARG A 62 16.90 0.01 -13.36
N PRO A 63 17.33 1.27 -13.53
CA PRO A 63 17.53 2.18 -12.41
C PRO A 63 16.21 2.44 -11.67
N PHE A 64 16.30 2.92 -10.41
CA PHE A 64 15.10 3.28 -9.66
C PHE A 64 14.21 4.22 -10.49
N THR A 65 12.96 3.82 -10.66
CA THR A 65 11.96 4.53 -11.44
C THR A 65 10.71 4.63 -10.59
N ARG A 66 10.15 5.83 -10.46
CA ARG A 66 8.94 6.08 -9.66
C ARG A 66 7.76 5.25 -10.14
N LEU A 67 6.92 4.84 -9.21
CA LEU A 67 5.76 4.00 -9.50
C LEU A 67 4.78 4.64 -10.49
N ASP A 68 4.61 5.96 -10.48
CA ASP A 68 3.76 6.66 -11.46
C ASP A 68 4.19 6.38 -12.91
N ILE A 69 5.48 6.31 -13.16
CA ILE A 69 6.01 5.99 -14.48
C ILE A 69 5.67 4.53 -14.83
N LEU A 70 5.90 3.61 -13.91
CA LEU A 70 5.56 2.20 -14.09
C LEU A 70 4.06 1.98 -14.27
N HIS A 71 3.22 2.69 -13.51
CA HIS A 71 1.77 2.63 -13.66
C HIS A 71 1.33 3.08 -15.05
N ARG A 72 1.92 4.17 -15.57
CA ARG A 72 1.60 4.65 -16.92
C ARG A 72 2.06 3.66 -18.00
N GLU A 73 3.25 3.11 -17.90
CA GLU A 73 3.76 2.09 -18.82
C GLU A 73 2.86 0.84 -18.81
N ASN A 74 2.49 0.37 -17.60
CA ASN A 74 1.60 -0.76 -17.41
C ASN A 74 0.20 -0.48 -17.98
N LEU A 75 -0.33 0.75 -17.80
CA LEU A 75 -1.61 1.16 -18.38
C LEU A 75 -1.60 1.06 -19.89
N LEU A 76 -0.57 1.63 -20.54
CA LEU A 76 -0.44 1.58 -22.00
C LEU A 76 -0.42 0.12 -22.51
N ALA A 77 0.29 -0.76 -21.81
CA ALA A 77 0.34 -2.17 -22.18
C ALA A 77 -1.01 -2.87 -22.03
N VAL A 78 -1.78 -2.56 -20.97
CA VAL A 78 -3.14 -3.11 -20.79
C VAL A 78 -4.10 -2.55 -21.84
N LEU A 79 -4.04 -1.27 -22.15
CA LEU A 79 -4.87 -0.66 -23.21
C LEU A 79 -4.60 -1.31 -24.57
N ALA A 80 -3.34 -1.57 -24.89
CA ALA A 80 -2.97 -2.26 -26.13
C ALA A 80 -3.53 -3.70 -26.21
N GLU A 81 -3.57 -4.43 -25.07
CA GLU A 81 -4.23 -5.76 -24.99
C GLU A 81 -5.74 -5.69 -25.27
N HIS A 82 -6.37 -4.55 -25.01
CA HIS A 82 -7.77 -4.27 -25.32
C HIS A 82 -7.98 -3.59 -26.69
N GLY A 83 -6.95 -3.56 -27.54
CA GLY A 83 -7.04 -3.03 -28.89
C GLY A 83 -6.98 -1.50 -29.00
N LEU A 84 -6.70 -0.77 -27.93
CA LEU A 84 -6.50 0.67 -27.95
C LEU A 84 -5.00 0.99 -28.09
N ALA A 85 -4.58 1.41 -29.29
CA ALA A 85 -3.22 1.89 -29.49
C ALA A 85 -2.99 3.21 -28.71
N PRO A 86 -1.78 3.44 -28.17
CA PRO A 86 -1.50 4.61 -27.33
C PRO A 86 -1.82 5.96 -27.99
N GLU A 87 -1.65 6.03 -29.32
CA GLU A 87 -1.95 7.22 -30.14
C GLU A 87 -3.44 7.42 -30.44
N SER A 88 -4.28 6.41 -30.16
CA SER A 88 -5.72 6.45 -30.43
C SER A 88 -6.54 7.18 -29.37
N ALA A 89 -5.92 7.52 -28.24
CA ALA A 89 -6.55 8.33 -27.20
C ALA A 89 -5.70 9.57 -26.90
N PRO A 90 -6.34 10.71 -26.52
CA PRO A 90 -5.60 11.90 -26.12
C PRO A 90 -4.67 11.59 -24.93
N ALA A 91 -3.41 12.04 -25.03
CA ALA A 91 -2.40 11.80 -23.97
C ALA A 91 -2.88 12.29 -22.60
N ALA A 92 -3.63 13.40 -22.55
CA ALA A 92 -4.19 13.94 -21.32
C ALA A 92 -5.21 12.99 -20.65
N GLU A 93 -5.97 12.21 -21.44
CA GLU A 93 -6.92 11.22 -20.88
C GLU A 93 -6.17 10.00 -20.32
N ILE A 94 -5.14 9.54 -21.02
CA ILE A 94 -4.26 8.47 -20.53
C ILE A 94 -3.57 8.90 -19.24
N ASP A 95 -3.04 10.11 -19.19
CA ASP A 95 -2.37 10.66 -18.01
C ASP A 95 -3.35 10.86 -16.85
N ALA A 96 -4.59 11.25 -17.13
CA ALA A 96 -5.65 11.34 -16.12
C ALA A 96 -6.03 9.96 -15.57
N LEU A 97 -6.17 8.95 -16.44
CA LEU A 97 -6.45 7.57 -16.00
C LEU A 97 -5.26 6.97 -15.25
N SER A 98 -4.01 7.21 -15.69
CA SER A 98 -2.80 6.76 -15.00
C SER A 98 -2.77 7.22 -13.54
N ARG A 99 -3.34 8.39 -13.22
CA ARG A 99 -3.48 8.92 -11.86
C ARG A 99 -4.66 8.32 -11.08
N ALA A 100 -5.34 7.29 -11.56
CA ALA A 100 -6.36 6.58 -10.78
C ALA A 100 -5.82 6.13 -9.41
N TRP A 101 -4.57 5.68 -9.36
CA TRP A 101 -3.87 5.26 -8.14
C TRP A 101 -3.67 6.37 -7.10
N HIS A 102 -3.77 7.65 -7.49
CA HIS A 102 -3.76 8.79 -6.58
C HIS A 102 -5.13 9.05 -5.92
N ARG A 103 -6.21 8.41 -6.41
CA ARG A 103 -7.60 8.71 -6.05
C ARG A 103 -8.34 7.53 -5.44
N LEU A 104 -7.58 6.63 -4.80
CA LEU A 104 -8.13 5.47 -4.12
C LEU A 104 -8.86 5.88 -2.84
N ASP A 105 -9.93 5.18 -2.53
CA ASP A 105 -10.70 5.40 -1.31
C ASP A 105 -10.15 4.52 -0.17
N PRO A 106 -10.14 5.02 1.07
CA PRO A 106 -9.71 4.25 2.22
C PRO A 106 -10.75 3.18 2.57
N TRP A 107 -10.30 2.09 3.19
CA TRP A 107 -11.24 1.19 3.86
C TRP A 107 -12.00 1.94 4.95
N PRO A 108 -13.24 1.52 5.31
CA PRO A 108 -14.09 2.24 6.25
C PRO A 108 -13.46 2.51 7.62
N ASP A 109 -12.57 1.63 8.06
CA ASP A 109 -11.86 1.73 9.35
C ASP A 109 -10.58 2.58 9.27
N SER A 110 -10.06 2.86 8.06
CA SER A 110 -8.70 3.39 7.90
C SER A 110 -8.51 4.77 8.54
N VAL A 111 -9.36 5.73 8.23
CA VAL A 111 -9.17 7.11 8.74
C VAL A 111 -9.32 7.15 10.25
N ALA A 112 -10.36 6.51 10.79
CA ALA A 112 -10.61 6.50 12.24
C ALA A 112 -9.51 5.73 13.00
N GLY A 113 -9.12 4.54 12.50
CA GLY A 113 -8.07 3.74 13.12
C GLY A 113 -6.70 4.42 13.08
N LEU A 114 -6.31 4.98 11.93
CA LEU A 114 -5.05 5.73 11.79
C LEU A 114 -5.02 6.97 12.70
N THR A 115 -6.14 7.67 12.87
CA THR A 115 -6.24 8.82 13.77
C THR A 115 -6.00 8.42 15.23
N ARG A 116 -6.55 7.28 15.66
CA ARG A 116 -6.29 6.74 17.01
C ARG A 116 -4.83 6.33 17.19
N LEU A 117 -4.27 5.60 16.22
CA LEU A 117 -2.89 5.13 16.27
C LEU A 117 -1.89 6.29 16.31
N LYS A 118 -2.15 7.36 15.54
CA LYS A 118 -1.34 8.58 15.51
C LYS A 118 -1.22 9.27 16.88
N ALA A 119 -2.21 9.13 17.73
CA ALA A 119 -2.19 9.79 19.05
C ALA A 119 -1.03 9.29 19.94
N ARG A 120 -0.47 8.12 19.66
CA ARG A 120 0.57 7.48 20.49
C ARG A 120 1.80 7.00 19.72
N HIS A 121 1.74 6.99 18.38
CA HIS A 121 2.81 6.50 17.53
C HIS A 121 3.03 7.46 16.35
N ILE A 122 4.25 7.52 15.87
CA ILE A 122 4.51 8.07 14.55
C ILE A 122 3.84 7.15 13.52
N ILE A 123 3.04 7.70 12.60
CA ILE A 123 2.43 6.93 11.52
C ILE A 123 2.89 7.43 10.15
N ALA A 124 3.39 6.53 9.33
CA ALA A 124 3.85 6.86 7.99
C ALA A 124 3.61 5.68 7.02
N PRO A 125 3.37 5.93 5.72
CA PRO A 125 3.38 4.87 4.74
C PRO A 125 4.80 4.32 4.55
N LEU A 126 4.92 2.99 4.48
CA LEU A 126 6.04 2.25 3.92
C LEU A 126 5.50 1.50 2.72
N SER A 127 5.35 2.21 1.62
CA SER A 127 4.68 1.76 0.40
C SER A 127 5.61 1.83 -0.79
N ASN A 128 5.33 1.01 -1.80
CA ASN A 128 5.97 1.13 -3.11
C ASN A 128 5.51 2.38 -3.89
N GLY A 129 4.48 3.09 -3.40
CA GLY A 129 4.03 4.36 -3.96
C GLY A 129 5.10 5.47 -3.88
N ASN A 130 5.14 6.33 -4.88
CA ASN A 130 5.97 7.52 -4.84
C ASN A 130 5.30 8.65 -4.02
N VAL A 131 6.10 9.63 -3.60
CA VAL A 131 5.68 10.69 -2.68
C VAL A 131 4.45 11.44 -3.18
N ALA A 132 4.45 11.88 -4.45
CA ALA A 132 3.33 12.62 -5.02
C ALA A 132 2.02 11.81 -5.04
N LEU A 133 2.11 10.51 -5.35
CA LEU A 133 0.97 9.59 -5.34
C LEU A 133 0.39 9.46 -3.92
N LEU A 134 1.23 9.15 -2.95
CA LEU A 134 0.81 8.96 -1.55
C LEU A 134 0.28 10.25 -0.94
N LEU A 135 0.89 11.41 -1.26
CA LEU A 135 0.43 12.72 -0.79
C LEU A 135 -0.96 13.07 -1.35
N ASN A 136 -1.17 12.89 -2.66
CA ASN A 136 -2.46 13.17 -3.29
C ASN A 136 -3.55 12.26 -2.72
N MET A 137 -3.25 10.98 -2.57
CA MET A 137 -4.15 10.01 -1.94
C MET A 137 -4.48 10.42 -0.50
N ALA A 138 -3.48 10.78 0.30
CA ALA A 138 -3.69 11.20 1.69
C ALA A 138 -4.57 12.44 1.79
N LYS A 139 -4.35 13.45 0.95
CA LYS A 139 -5.17 14.67 0.89
C LYS A 139 -6.62 14.39 0.51
N ARG A 140 -6.82 13.50 -0.48
CA ARG A 140 -8.16 13.11 -0.94
C ARG A 140 -8.89 12.27 0.11
N ALA A 141 -8.23 11.27 0.69
CA ALA A 141 -8.82 10.27 1.55
C ALA A 141 -8.83 10.67 3.04
N GLY A 142 -8.23 11.81 3.41
CA GLY A 142 -8.15 12.25 4.81
C GLY A 142 -7.21 11.38 5.66
N LEU A 143 -6.17 10.76 5.05
CA LEU A 143 -5.22 9.92 5.77
C LEU A 143 -4.27 10.78 6.59
N PRO A 144 -4.20 10.62 7.92
CA PRO A 144 -3.56 11.57 8.83
C PRO A 144 -2.06 11.31 9.04
N TRP A 145 -1.31 10.97 8.01
CA TRP A 145 0.13 10.66 8.11
C TRP A 145 0.93 11.76 8.81
N ASP A 146 1.97 11.38 9.56
CA ASP A 146 2.96 12.31 10.11
C ASP A 146 4.03 12.65 9.07
N ALA A 147 4.37 11.68 8.22
CA ALA A 147 5.31 11.84 7.13
C ALA A 147 4.85 11.02 5.92
N ILE A 148 5.27 11.38 4.73
CA ILE A 148 5.07 10.59 3.51
C ILE A 148 6.40 9.92 3.16
N LEU A 149 6.51 8.65 3.48
CA LEU A 149 7.67 7.82 3.22
C LEU A 149 7.32 6.69 2.24
N GLY A 150 8.31 5.95 1.78
CA GLY A 150 8.12 4.81 0.87
C GLY A 150 9.25 4.68 -0.13
N ALA A 151 9.02 3.94 -1.20
CA ALA A 151 10.06 3.51 -2.15
C ALA A 151 10.86 4.67 -2.77
N GLU A 152 10.22 5.79 -3.11
CA GLU A 152 10.93 6.95 -3.68
C GLU A 152 11.91 7.58 -2.69
N VAL A 153 11.54 7.65 -1.42
CA VAL A 153 12.42 8.18 -0.35
C VAL A 153 13.53 7.19 -0.03
N ALA A 154 13.18 5.91 0.08
CA ALA A 154 14.15 4.85 0.35
C ALA A 154 15.02 4.47 -0.88
N GLN A 155 14.66 4.90 -2.09
CA GLN A 155 15.28 4.50 -3.36
C GLN A 155 15.36 2.97 -3.50
N ALA A 156 14.35 2.26 -3.00
CA ALA A 156 14.24 0.80 -3.05
C ALA A 156 12.77 0.37 -2.98
N TYR A 157 12.42 -0.67 -3.73
CA TYR A 157 11.10 -1.29 -3.70
C TYR A 157 11.05 -2.46 -2.71
N LYS A 158 9.97 -2.59 -1.98
CA LYS A 158 9.66 -3.80 -1.23
C LYS A 158 9.63 -5.02 -2.18
N PRO A 159 10.10 -6.19 -1.78
CA PRO A 159 10.58 -6.55 -0.44
C PRO A 159 12.10 -6.39 -0.21
N GLN A 160 12.80 -5.50 -0.94
CA GLN A 160 14.22 -5.26 -0.70
C GLN A 160 14.45 -4.73 0.74
N PRO A 161 15.45 -5.24 1.48
CA PRO A 161 15.79 -4.82 2.84
C PRO A 161 15.91 -3.31 3.00
N GLU A 162 16.50 -2.64 2.01
CA GLU A 162 16.72 -1.21 1.98
C GLU A 162 15.43 -0.41 2.10
N ALA A 163 14.31 -0.91 1.54
CA ALA A 163 13.02 -0.23 1.64
C ALA A 163 12.56 -0.07 3.09
N TYR A 164 12.79 -1.07 3.92
CA TYR A 164 12.41 -1.07 5.34
C TYR A 164 13.45 -0.35 6.19
N LEU A 165 14.73 -0.68 6.04
CA LEU A 165 15.81 -0.17 6.87
C LEU A 165 16.01 1.33 6.70
N ARG A 166 16.04 1.84 5.47
CA ARG A 166 16.16 3.28 5.19
C ARG A 166 14.96 4.07 5.70
N THR A 167 13.76 3.48 5.65
CA THR A 167 12.56 4.14 6.21
C THR A 167 12.70 4.30 7.74
N ALA A 168 13.17 3.29 8.46
CA ALA A 168 13.44 3.39 9.89
C ALA A 168 14.57 4.40 10.19
N GLU A 169 15.66 4.37 9.41
CA GLU A 169 16.79 5.28 9.53
C GLU A 169 16.37 6.75 9.35
N ILE A 170 15.54 7.05 8.34
CA ILE A 170 15.01 8.41 8.09
C ILE A 170 14.22 8.94 9.29
N LEU A 171 13.52 8.06 10.01
CA LEU A 171 12.83 8.42 11.25
C LEU A 171 13.78 8.50 12.47
N GLY A 172 15.05 8.16 12.32
CA GLY A 172 16.01 8.10 13.44
C GLY A 172 15.74 6.93 14.40
N LEU A 173 15.09 5.86 13.94
CA LEU A 173 14.65 4.75 14.78
C LEU A 173 15.39 3.45 14.44
N ALA A 174 15.66 2.66 15.49
CA ALA A 174 16.08 1.27 15.28
C ALA A 174 14.95 0.44 14.68
N PRO A 175 15.24 -0.57 13.83
CA PRO A 175 14.22 -1.42 13.23
C PRO A 175 13.22 -2.01 14.24
N GLY A 176 13.69 -2.49 15.39
CA GLY A 176 12.84 -3.06 16.45
C GLY A 176 11.92 -2.05 17.18
N ALA A 177 12.11 -0.74 16.95
CA ALA A 177 11.20 0.32 17.40
C ALA A 177 10.13 0.67 16.34
N CYS A 178 10.21 0.09 15.15
CA CYS A 178 9.26 0.23 14.07
C CYS A 178 8.42 -1.05 13.92
N MET A 179 7.15 -0.89 13.60
CA MET A 179 6.25 -2.01 13.30
C MET A 179 5.70 -1.86 11.88
N MET A 180 5.93 -2.85 11.03
CA MET A 180 5.28 -2.96 9.73
C MET A 180 3.84 -3.42 9.90
N VAL A 181 2.90 -2.69 9.34
CA VAL A 181 1.46 -2.97 9.37
C VAL A 181 1.01 -3.27 7.94
N ALA A 182 0.57 -4.48 7.66
CA ALA A 182 0.19 -4.90 6.32
C ALA A 182 -0.90 -5.99 6.30
N ALA A 183 -1.65 -6.01 5.22
CA ALA A 183 -2.57 -7.11 4.90
C ALA A 183 -1.86 -8.29 4.18
N HIS A 184 -0.59 -8.15 3.84
CA HIS A 184 0.17 -9.10 3.02
C HIS A 184 1.21 -9.83 3.86
N ASN A 185 1.04 -11.14 4.02
CA ASN A 185 1.98 -11.98 4.79
C ASN A 185 3.42 -11.92 4.27
N GLY A 186 3.60 -11.83 2.95
CA GLY A 186 4.92 -11.72 2.33
C GLY A 186 5.66 -10.42 2.68
N ASP A 187 4.94 -9.30 2.81
CA ASP A 187 5.50 -8.01 3.22
C ASP A 187 5.94 -8.05 4.70
N LEU A 188 5.11 -8.63 5.56
CA LEU A 188 5.44 -8.83 6.99
C LEU A 188 6.63 -9.78 7.16
N ALA A 189 6.71 -10.85 6.37
CA ALA A 189 7.85 -11.75 6.39
C ALA A 189 9.15 -11.01 6.05
N ALA A 190 9.16 -10.20 5.00
CA ALA A 190 10.33 -9.41 4.61
C ALA A 190 10.71 -8.38 5.68
N ALA A 191 9.75 -7.64 6.23
CA ALA A 191 9.98 -6.68 7.30
C ALA A 191 10.60 -7.34 8.55
N ARG A 192 10.11 -8.52 8.91
CA ARG A 192 10.63 -9.28 10.05
C ARG A 192 12.08 -9.72 9.87
N THR A 193 12.51 -10.09 8.65
CA THR A 193 13.90 -10.49 8.39
C THR A 193 14.91 -9.38 8.66
N VAL A 194 14.50 -8.13 8.60
CA VAL A 194 15.34 -6.96 8.88
C VAL A 194 15.10 -6.37 10.27
N GLY A 195 14.36 -7.08 11.12
CA GLY A 195 14.20 -6.77 12.54
C GLY A 195 13.07 -5.80 12.89
N LEU A 196 12.18 -5.48 11.95
CA LEU A 196 10.95 -4.75 12.27
C LEU A 196 9.98 -5.68 13.03
N ARG A 197 9.12 -5.08 13.85
CA ARG A 197 7.93 -5.71 14.35
C ARG A 197 6.86 -5.78 13.28
N THR A 198 5.85 -6.60 13.50
CA THR A 198 4.87 -6.93 12.45
C THR A 198 3.45 -6.97 12.99
N ALA A 199 2.53 -6.35 12.27
CA ALA A 199 1.09 -6.44 12.54
C ALA A 199 0.34 -6.81 11.25
N PHE A 200 -0.39 -7.90 11.28
CA PHE A 200 -1.26 -8.33 10.20
C PHE A 200 -2.64 -7.68 10.36
N ILE A 201 -3.17 -7.13 9.25
CA ILE A 201 -4.53 -6.59 9.16
C ILE A 201 -5.31 -7.42 8.14
N ALA A 202 -6.48 -7.94 8.54
CA ALA A 202 -7.32 -8.72 7.62
C ALA A 202 -8.02 -7.81 6.58
N ARG A 203 -7.82 -8.14 5.29
CA ARG A 203 -8.50 -7.47 4.16
C ARG A 203 -9.09 -8.51 3.20
N PRO A 204 -10.14 -9.23 3.60
CA PRO A 204 -10.67 -10.36 2.84
C PRO A 204 -11.37 -9.95 1.53
N ALA A 205 -11.58 -8.67 1.29
CA ALA A 205 -12.21 -8.13 0.10
C ALA A 205 -11.24 -7.41 -0.87
N GLU A 206 -9.93 -7.37 -0.57
CA GLU A 206 -8.94 -6.65 -1.38
C GLU A 206 -8.97 -7.02 -2.86
N HIS A 207 -9.05 -8.32 -3.15
CA HIS A 207 -9.07 -8.85 -4.52
C HIS A 207 -10.47 -9.23 -4.99
N GLY A 208 -11.51 -8.75 -4.29
CA GLY A 208 -12.91 -9.07 -4.61
C GLY A 208 -13.34 -10.49 -4.18
N PRO A 209 -14.50 -10.98 -4.67
CA PRO A 209 -15.11 -12.24 -4.18
C PRO A 209 -14.27 -13.50 -4.40
N GLY A 210 -13.31 -13.45 -5.31
CA GLY A 210 -12.42 -14.57 -5.63
C GLY A 210 -11.08 -14.54 -4.90
N GLN A 211 -10.92 -13.75 -3.86
CA GLN A 211 -9.66 -13.65 -3.13
C GLN A 211 -9.30 -15.01 -2.49
N THR A 212 -8.06 -15.45 -2.73
CA THR A 212 -7.52 -16.70 -2.17
C THR A 212 -6.22 -16.48 -1.39
N LYS A 213 -5.64 -15.27 -1.46
CA LYS A 213 -4.39 -14.91 -0.79
C LYS A 213 -4.65 -14.01 0.40
N ASP A 214 -3.80 -14.12 1.40
CA ASP A 214 -3.74 -13.25 2.57
C ASP A 214 -5.09 -13.10 3.33
N LEU A 215 -5.91 -14.16 3.30
CA LEU A 215 -7.18 -14.20 4.02
C LEU A 215 -7.00 -14.26 5.54
N ALA A 216 -5.83 -14.70 6.00
CA ALA A 216 -5.49 -14.83 7.41
C ALA A 216 -3.98 -14.68 7.60
N ALA A 217 -3.58 -14.43 8.84
CA ALA A 217 -2.19 -14.46 9.27
C ALA A 217 -1.61 -15.88 9.08
N THR A 218 -0.47 -15.97 8.39
CA THR A 218 0.22 -17.27 8.15
C THR A 218 1.58 -17.38 8.85
N GLY A 219 2.02 -16.29 9.50
CA GLY A 219 3.28 -16.24 10.22
C GLY A 219 3.09 -15.83 11.69
N PRO A 220 4.16 -15.91 12.49
CA PRO A 220 4.14 -15.52 13.90
C PRO A 220 4.27 -13.99 14.03
N TRP A 221 3.26 -13.27 13.56
CA TRP A 221 3.22 -11.81 13.62
C TRP A 221 3.01 -11.35 15.07
N ASP A 222 3.61 -10.20 15.44
CA ASP A 222 3.52 -9.70 16.83
C ASP A 222 2.09 -9.30 17.19
N VAL A 223 1.31 -8.82 16.21
CA VAL A 223 -0.11 -8.50 16.35
C VAL A 223 -0.88 -9.06 15.14
N VAL A 224 -2.08 -9.56 15.38
CA VAL A 224 -3.05 -9.94 14.35
C VAL A 224 -4.35 -9.24 14.66
N ALA A 225 -4.79 -8.36 13.76
CA ALA A 225 -5.97 -7.53 13.95
C ALA A 225 -6.95 -7.68 12.77
N ARG A 226 -8.23 -7.51 13.07
CA ARG A 226 -9.32 -7.57 12.07
C ARG A 226 -9.36 -6.32 11.20
N ASP A 227 -8.99 -5.18 11.78
CA ASP A 227 -9.01 -3.85 11.18
C ASP A 227 -8.11 -2.90 11.98
N PHE A 228 -8.00 -1.64 11.57
CA PHE A 228 -7.16 -0.65 12.28
C PHE A 228 -7.75 -0.21 13.62
N LEU A 229 -9.05 -0.33 13.84
CA LEU A 229 -9.64 -0.04 15.16
C LEU A 229 -9.27 -1.13 16.16
N ASP A 230 -9.35 -2.39 15.74
CA ASP A 230 -8.89 -3.53 16.54
C ASP A 230 -7.37 -3.48 16.80
N LEU A 231 -6.56 -3.06 15.81
CA LEU A 231 -5.13 -2.82 16.01
C LEU A 231 -4.90 -1.77 17.11
N ALA A 232 -5.61 -0.65 17.04
CA ALA A 232 -5.50 0.41 18.06
C ALA A 232 -5.86 -0.11 19.45
N ASP A 233 -6.97 -0.85 19.60
CA ASP A 233 -7.40 -1.47 20.85
C ASP A 233 -6.33 -2.42 21.43
N GLN A 234 -5.69 -3.23 20.56
CA GLN A 234 -4.66 -4.17 20.99
C GLN A 234 -3.37 -3.46 21.45
N LEU A 235 -2.91 -2.45 20.68
CA LEU A 235 -1.71 -1.70 21.04
C LEU A 235 -1.90 -0.84 22.29
N GLU A 236 -3.08 -0.28 22.53
CA GLU A 236 -3.41 0.44 23.76
C GLU A 236 -3.30 -0.48 24.99
N ARG A 237 -3.89 -1.68 24.91
CA ARG A 237 -3.80 -2.68 26.00
C ARG A 237 -2.36 -3.13 26.29
N LEU A 238 -1.51 -3.25 25.28
CA LEU A 238 -0.11 -3.64 25.45
C LEU A 238 0.75 -2.55 26.12
N GLN A 239 0.29 -1.30 26.13
CA GLN A 239 0.98 -0.16 26.73
C GLN A 239 0.47 0.18 28.13
N GLU A 240 -0.68 -0.33 28.56
CA GLU A 240 -1.18 -0.15 29.91
C GLU A 240 -0.24 -0.87 30.90
N PRO A 241 0.23 -0.18 31.97
CA PRO A 241 0.98 -0.87 32.99
C PRO A 241 0.09 -1.94 33.62
N HIS A 242 0.59 -3.18 33.71
CA HIS A 242 -0.07 -4.23 34.49
C HIS A 242 -0.16 -3.76 35.94
N VAL A 243 -1.30 -3.21 36.32
CA VAL A 243 -1.65 -3.01 37.72
C VAL A 243 -1.95 -4.42 38.28
N LEU A 244 -0.99 -5.00 39.00
CA LEU A 244 -1.25 -6.22 39.75
C LEU A 244 -2.35 -5.91 40.75
N PRO A 245 -3.38 -6.74 40.85
CA PRO A 245 -4.37 -6.59 41.91
C PRO A 245 -3.67 -6.72 43.28
N ALA A 246 -4.01 -5.78 44.19
CA ALA A 246 -3.50 -5.72 45.54
C ALA A 246 -3.91 -6.96 46.36
#